data_85f2bad612e89f00192dd376bc9c9e3e
#
_entry.id   85f2bad612e89f00192dd376bc9c9e3e
#
_cell.length_a   1.000
_cell.length_b   1.000
_cell.length_c   1.000
_cell.angle_alpha   90.00
_cell.angle_beta   90.00
_cell.angle_gamma   90.00
#
_symmetry.space_group_name_H-M   'P 1'
#
loop_
_entity.id
_entity.type
_entity.pdbx_description
1 polymer ?
#
loop_
_entity_poly.entity_id
_entity_poly.type
_entity_poly.pdbx_seq_one_letter_code
_entity_poly.pdbx_strand_id
1 'polypeptide(L)'
;MPDYWKNLAQVDPAALLRQVRREQPERNLPEFIRQAWPVIEPGTTFIDNWHIDCIGEYLEAVNRGQITRLIVNMPPRHMKSLEITVCYPAWTWVKHPERRFIKVSYSDSLSRKHNVLTRDIIQSPWYAANWGDRFSLKDCLLYTSPSPRDCS
;
A
#
# COMPACT_ATOMS: atom_id res chain seq x y z
N MET A 1 11.40 18.86 39.69
CA MET A 1 10.46 18.34 38.68
C MET A 1 11.03 18.65 37.30
N PRO A 2 11.29 17.68 36.44
CA PRO A 2 11.84 17.97 35.11
C PRO A 2 10.81 18.69 34.27
N ASP A 3 11.22 19.78 33.63
CA ASP A 3 10.41 20.68 32.80
C ASP A 3 10.05 20.01 31.45
N TYR A 4 9.24 18.98 31.46
CA TYR A 4 8.79 18.25 30.26
C TYR A 4 8.16 19.16 29.19
N TRP A 5 7.56 20.25 29.59
CA TRP A 5 6.87 21.21 28.70
C TRP A 5 7.81 22.20 28.00
N LYS A 6 9.02 22.42 28.50
CA LYS A 6 10.02 23.24 27.79
C LYS A 6 10.50 22.56 26.49
N ASN A 7 10.48 21.22 26.44
CA ASN A 7 10.83 20.47 25.23
C ASN A 7 9.72 20.46 24.17
N LEU A 8 8.46 20.64 24.56
CA LEU A 8 7.33 20.71 23.63
C LEU A 8 7.31 22.02 22.81
N ALA A 9 7.84 23.09 23.35
CA ALA A 9 7.93 24.38 22.66
C ALA A 9 8.98 24.42 21.53
N GLN A 10 9.85 23.41 21.45
CA GLN A 10 10.89 23.31 20.43
C GLN A 10 10.54 22.35 19.28
N VAL A 11 9.37 21.69 19.33
CA VAL A 11 8.94 20.77 18.28
C VAL A 11 8.26 21.58 17.18
N ASP A 12 8.85 21.57 15.98
CA ASP A 12 8.20 22.14 14.79
C ASP A 12 6.89 21.35 14.52
N PRO A 13 5.71 21.99 14.64
CA PRO A 13 4.44 21.31 14.43
C PRO A 13 4.32 20.68 13.02
N ALA A 14 4.94 21.31 12.03
CA ALA A 14 4.94 20.79 10.67
C ALA A 14 5.83 19.54 10.52
N ALA A 15 6.95 19.49 11.23
CA ALA A 15 7.80 18.29 11.27
C ALA A 15 7.09 17.13 11.98
N LEU A 16 6.41 17.40 13.09
CA LEU A 16 5.62 16.42 13.82
C LEU A 16 4.47 15.85 12.96
N LEU A 17 3.75 16.73 12.27
CA LEU A 17 2.67 16.31 11.37
C LEU A 17 3.20 15.44 10.21
N ARG A 18 4.36 15.78 9.65
CA ARG A 18 5.01 14.94 8.62
C ARG A 18 5.38 13.58 9.18
N GLN A 19 5.92 13.52 10.37
CA GLN A 19 6.27 12.27 11.03
C GLN A 19 5.03 11.40 11.30
N VAL A 20 3.96 11.97 11.85
CA VAL A 20 2.71 11.24 12.10
C VAL A 20 2.11 10.72 10.79
N ARG A 21 2.06 11.54 9.74
CA ARG A 21 1.57 11.15 8.41
C ARG A 21 2.38 10.03 7.77
N ARG A 22 3.66 9.89 8.12
CA ARG A 22 4.52 8.79 7.67
C ARG A 22 4.35 7.54 8.54
N GLU A 23 4.33 7.69 9.86
CA GLU A 23 4.31 6.55 10.78
C GLU A 23 2.97 5.83 10.87
N GLN A 24 1.86 6.55 10.79
CA GLN A 24 0.54 5.94 10.87
C GLN A 24 0.29 4.94 9.74
N PRO A 25 0.40 5.32 8.45
CA PRO A 25 0.20 4.38 7.35
C PRO A 25 1.26 3.28 7.32
N GLU A 26 2.45 3.52 7.85
CA GLU A 26 3.46 2.48 7.95
C GLU A 26 3.07 1.36 8.92
N ARG A 27 2.37 1.69 10.00
CA ARG A 27 1.98 0.74 11.06
C ARG A 27 0.61 0.12 10.82
N ASN A 28 -0.24 0.81 10.09
CA ASN A 28 -1.66 0.48 9.92
C ASN A 28 -2.01 0.44 8.43
N LEU A 29 -2.39 -0.73 7.94
CA LEU A 29 -2.73 -0.93 6.53
C LEU A 29 -4.00 -0.15 6.11
N PRO A 30 -5.09 -0.11 6.88
CA PRO A 30 -6.24 0.74 6.57
C PRO A 30 -5.86 2.22 6.38
N GLU A 31 -5.01 2.76 7.23
CA GLU A 31 -4.55 4.13 7.10
C GLU A 31 -3.68 4.34 5.84
N PHE A 32 -2.86 3.35 5.49
CA PHE A 32 -2.14 3.35 4.22
C PHE A 32 -3.10 3.39 3.02
N ILE A 33 -4.18 2.62 3.06
CA ILE A 33 -5.20 2.58 2.00
C ILE A 33 -5.87 3.95 1.86
N ARG A 34 -6.28 4.57 2.97
CA ARG A 34 -6.90 5.91 2.98
C ARG A 34 -6.00 6.96 2.35
N GLN A 35 -4.71 6.94 2.68
CA GLN A 35 -3.74 7.89 2.14
C GLN A 35 -3.31 7.58 0.69
N ALA A 36 -3.31 6.33 0.28
CA ALA A 36 -3.01 5.91 -1.09
C ALA A 36 -4.19 6.14 -2.06
N TRP A 37 -5.40 6.33 -1.55
CA TRP A 37 -6.61 6.43 -2.36
C TRP A 37 -6.54 7.48 -3.49
N PRO A 38 -6.05 8.71 -3.26
CA PRO A 38 -5.94 9.71 -4.32
C PRO A 38 -5.02 9.29 -5.49
N VAL A 39 -4.12 8.34 -5.25
CA VAL A 39 -3.27 7.77 -6.31
C VAL A 39 -4.00 6.68 -7.08
N ILE A 40 -4.81 5.86 -6.37
CA ILE A 40 -5.53 4.72 -6.95
C ILE A 40 -6.71 5.18 -7.80
N GLU A 41 -7.50 6.10 -7.27
CA GLU A 41 -8.71 6.63 -7.92
C GLU A 41 -8.74 8.17 -7.82
N PRO A 42 -7.95 8.86 -8.66
CA PRO A 42 -7.93 10.31 -8.69
C PRO A 42 -9.32 10.89 -9.00
N GLY A 43 -9.77 11.84 -8.20
CA GLY A 43 -11.05 12.51 -8.39
C GLY A 43 -12.26 11.81 -7.78
N THR A 44 -12.07 10.66 -7.12
CA THR A 44 -13.13 9.96 -6.39
C THR A 44 -12.91 10.09 -4.89
N THR A 45 -13.93 10.52 -4.15
CA THR A 45 -13.86 10.59 -2.68
C THR A 45 -13.81 9.18 -2.09
N PHE A 46 -12.88 8.97 -1.16
CA PHE A 46 -12.82 7.72 -0.40
C PHE A 46 -14.05 7.59 0.50
N ILE A 47 -14.75 6.47 0.39
CA ILE A 47 -15.87 6.14 1.27
C ILE A 47 -15.38 5.11 2.28
N ASP A 48 -15.15 5.58 3.50
CA ASP A 48 -14.68 4.72 4.58
C ASP A 48 -15.78 3.76 5.05
N ASN A 49 -15.38 2.52 5.38
CA ASN A 49 -16.32 1.52 5.86
C ASN A 49 -15.59 0.49 6.74
N TRP A 50 -16.28 -0.07 7.72
CA TRP A 50 -15.77 -1.00 8.73
C TRP A 50 -15.01 -2.22 8.17
N HIS A 51 -15.37 -2.69 6.98
CA HIS A 51 -14.73 -3.87 6.39
C HIS A 51 -13.27 -3.60 5.98
N ILE A 52 -12.90 -2.36 5.70
CA ILE A 52 -11.53 -1.96 5.37
C ILE A 52 -10.64 -2.17 6.59
N ASP A 53 -11.09 -1.72 7.77
CA ASP A 53 -10.35 -1.92 9.01
C ASP A 53 -10.28 -3.42 9.37
N CYS A 54 -11.40 -4.13 9.23
CA CYS A 54 -11.46 -5.56 9.53
C CYS A 54 -10.50 -6.39 8.64
N ILE A 55 -10.54 -6.21 7.31
CA ILE A 55 -9.65 -6.92 6.40
C ILE A 55 -8.19 -6.50 6.65
N GLY A 56 -7.96 -5.22 6.90
CA GLY A 56 -6.64 -4.67 7.22
C GLY A 56 -6.01 -5.36 8.41
N GLU A 57 -6.73 -5.51 9.52
CA GLU A 57 -6.24 -6.22 10.72
C GLU A 57 -5.84 -7.68 10.43
N TYR A 58 -6.65 -8.40 9.64
CA TYR A 58 -6.31 -9.76 9.22
C TYR A 58 -5.08 -9.81 8.33
N LEU A 59 -4.94 -8.89 7.38
CA LEU A 59 -3.76 -8.80 6.51
C LEU A 59 -2.50 -8.43 7.28
N GLU A 60 -2.61 -7.56 8.28
CA GLU A 60 -1.52 -7.26 9.20
C GLU A 60 -1.11 -8.50 10.01
N ALA A 61 -2.07 -9.31 10.47
CA ALA A 61 -1.78 -10.58 11.14
C ALA A 61 -1.09 -11.58 10.20
N VAL A 62 -1.48 -11.62 8.92
CA VAL A 62 -0.75 -12.36 7.87
C VAL A 62 0.67 -11.84 7.71
N ASN A 63 0.86 -10.53 7.67
CA ASN A 63 2.18 -9.91 7.55
C ASN A 63 3.11 -10.25 8.72
N ARG A 64 2.55 -10.35 9.92
CA ARG A 64 3.27 -10.77 11.14
C ARG A 64 3.48 -12.29 11.23
N GLY A 65 2.97 -13.08 10.28
CA GLY A 65 3.06 -14.55 10.28
C GLY A 65 2.14 -15.24 11.26
N GLN A 66 1.19 -14.52 11.86
CA GLN A 66 0.20 -15.09 12.79
C GLN A 66 -0.88 -15.90 12.06
N ILE A 67 -1.18 -15.51 10.83
CA ILE A 67 -2.11 -16.21 9.94
C ILE A 67 -1.33 -16.64 8.70
N THR A 68 -1.35 -17.92 8.39
CA THR A 68 -0.65 -18.47 7.22
C THR A 68 -1.59 -18.73 6.03
N ARG A 69 -2.89 -18.78 6.27
CA ARG A 69 -3.92 -19.00 5.25
C ARG A 69 -5.13 -18.14 5.58
N LEU A 70 -5.49 -17.25 4.67
CA LEU A 70 -6.64 -16.35 4.83
C LEU A 70 -7.55 -16.47 3.61
N ILE A 71 -8.84 -16.68 3.87
CA ILE A 71 -9.90 -16.64 2.85
C ILE A 71 -10.79 -15.46 3.16
N VAL A 72 -11.00 -14.59 2.17
CA VAL A 72 -11.84 -13.40 2.30
C VAL A 72 -13.01 -13.49 1.32
N ASN A 73 -14.21 -13.68 1.86
CA ASN A 73 -15.45 -13.69 1.10
C ASN A 73 -16.19 -12.37 1.30
N MET A 74 -16.31 -11.60 0.22
CA MET A 74 -17.05 -10.34 0.19
C MET A 74 -17.77 -10.17 -1.14
N PRO A 75 -18.88 -9.43 -1.15
CA PRO A 75 -19.57 -9.06 -2.39
C PRO A 75 -18.62 -8.30 -3.35
N PRO A 76 -18.90 -8.31 -4.65
CA PRO A 76 -18.16 -7.51 -5.61
C PRO A 76 -18.31 -6.00 -5.32
N ARG A 77 -17.34 -5.19 -5.77
CA ARG A 77 -17.30 -3.72 -5.61
C ARG A 77 -17.09 -3.18 -4.18
N HIS A 78 -16.63 -4.02 -3.25
CA HIS A 78 -16.27 -3.62 -1.88
C HIS A 78 -14.75 -3.55 -1.67
N MET A 79 -14.02 -3.08 -2.63
CA MET A 79 -12.56 -2.82 -2.57
C MET A 79 -11.66 -4.04 -2.27
N LYS A 80 -12.19 -5.22 -1.97
CA LYS A 80 -11.41 -6.42 -1.58
C LYS A 80 -10.14 -6.64 -2.41
N SER A 81 -10.25 -6.58 -3.74
CA SER A 81 -9.09 -6.79 -4.62
C SER A 81 -8.08 -5.65 -4.56
N LEU A 82 -8.53 -4.41 -4.35
CA LEU A 82 -7.64 -3.27 -4.16
C LEU A 82 -6.88 -3.39 -2.84
N GLU A 83 -7.55 -3.76 -1.76
CA GLU A 83 -6.90 -3.95 -0.47
C GLU A 83 -5.86 -5.07 -0.52
N ILE A 84 -6.28 -6.28 -0.95
CA ILE A 84 -5.46 -7.50 -0.86
C ILE A 84 -4.39 -7.54 -1.95
N THR A 85 -4.76 -7.17 -3.19
CA THR A 85 -3.89 -7.39 -4.36
C THR A 85 -3.06 -6.17 -4.72
N VAL A 86 -3.53 -4.96 -4.38
CA VAL A 86 -2.85 -3.71 -4.74
C VAL A 86 -2.17 -3.07 -3.53
N CYS A 87 -2.94 -2.72 -2.49
CA CYS A 87 -2.42 -1.96 -1.35
C CYS A 87 -1.55 -2.80 -0.41
N TYR A 88 -1.96 -4.03 -0.09
CA TYR A 88 -1.21 -4.87 0.84
C TYR A 88 0.23 -5.18 0.39
N PRO A 89 0.54 -5.53 -0.87
CA PRO A 89 1.92 -5.66 -1.31
C PRO A 89 2.71 -4.35 -1.24
N ALA A 90 2.12 -3.22 -1.68
CA ALA A 90 2.77 -1.92 -1.63
C ALA A 90 3.09 -1.51 -0.18
N TRP A 91 2.15 -1.74 0.75
CA TRP A 91 2.34 -1.51 2.18
C TRP A 91 3.41 -2.43 2.79
N THR A 92 3.41 -3.70 2.43
CA THR A 92 4.41 -4.66 2.94
C THR A 92 5.81 -4.24 2.55
N TRP A 93 6.01 -3.76 1.33
CA TRP A 93 7.32 -3.31 0.84
C TRP A 93 7.85 -2.05 1.54
N VAL A 94 7.03 -1.30 2.26
CA VAL A 94 7.51 -0.21 3.10
C VAL A 94 8.53 -0.69 4.14
N LYS A 95 8.31 -1.88 4.71
CA LYS A 95 9.18 -2.47 5.74
C LYS A 95 10.00 -3.66 5.25
N HIS A 96 9.47 -4.37 4.28
CA HIS A 96 9.99 -5.64 3.78
C HIS A 96 10.12 -5.64 2.25
N PRO A 97 11.02 -4.80 1.68
CA PRO A 97 11.20 -4.69 0.23
C PRO A 97 11.70 -6.00 -0.40
N GLU A 98 12.26 -6.92 0.38
CA GLU A 98 12.73 -8.24 -0.05
C GLU A 98 11.61 -9.24 -0.31
N ARG A 99 10.40 -8.99 0.20
CA ARG A 99 9.28 -9.93 0.05
C ARG A 99 8.77 -9.98 -1.38
N ARG A 100 8.47 -11.18 -1.83
CA ARG A 100 7.94 -11.46 -3.17
C ARG A 100 6.50 -11.89 -3.09
N PHE A 101 5.67 -11.35 -4.00
CA PHE A 101 4.26 -11.67 -4.11
C PHE A 101 3.98 -12.35 -5.45
N ILE A 102 3.20 -13.43 -5.40
CA ILE A 102 2.63 -14.07 -6.59
C ILE A 102 1.14 -13.76 -6.59
N LYS A 103 0.70 -13.06 -7.63
CA LYS A 103 -0.71 -12.68 -7.80
C LYS A 103 -1.31 -13.55 -8.91
N VAL A 104 -2.34 -14.30 -8.55
CA VAL A 104 -3.06 -15.17 -9.50
C VAL A 104 -4.48 -14.64 -9.66
N SER A 105 -4.95 -14.54 -10.88
CA SER A 105 -6.31 -14.11 -11.23
C SER A 105 -6.87 -14.98 -12.35
N TYR A 106 -8.18 -15.02 -12.46
CA TYR A 106 -8.85 -15.71 -13.55
C TYR A 106 -8.66 -14.99 -14.91
N SER A 107 -8.27 -13.72 -14.90
CA SER A 107 -8.10 -12.89 -16.10
C SER A 107 -6.73 -12.22 -16.08
N ASP A 108 -6.00 -12.34 -17.19
CA ASP A 108 -4.72 -11.67 -17.38
C ASP A 108 -4.87 -10.15 -17.37
N SER A 109 -5.91 -9.60 -18.01
CA SER A 109 -6.18 -8.16 -18.02
C SER A 109 -6.38 -7.60 -16.60
N LEU A 110 -7.08 -8.34 -15.73
CA LEU A 110 -7.30 -7.94 -14.34
C LEU A 110 -5.99 -7.99 -13.54
N SER A 111 -5.21 -9.04 -13.74
CA SER A 111 -3.90 -9.19 -13.10
C SER A 111 -2.96 -8.04 -13.49
N ARG A 112 -2.91 -7.70 -14.78
CA ARG A 112 -2.13 -6.55 -15.28
C ARG A 112 -2.60 -5.25 -14.67
N LYS A 113 -3.92 -4.98 -14.64
CA LYS A 113 -4.49 -3.78 -14.00
C LYS A 113 -4.04 -3.64 -12.55
N HIS A 114 -4.12 -4.70 -11.75
CA HIS A 114 -3.69 -4.66 -10.35
C HIS A 114 -2.19 -4.44 -10.21
N ASN A 115 -1.38 -5.01 -11.09
CA ASN A 115 0.07 -4.78 -11.07
C ASN A 115 0.42 -3.34 -11.43
N VAL A 116 -0.26 -2.75 -12.41
CA VAL A 116 -0.09 -1.34 -12.78
C VAL A 116 -0.46 -0.45 -11.59
N LEU A 117 -1.61 -0.63 -10.97
CA LEU A 117 -2.02 0.15 -9.80
C LEU A 117 -1.04 0.03 -8.63
N THR A 118 -0.53 -1.18 -8.35
CA THR A 118 0.49 -1.36 -7.30
C THR A 118 1.76 -0.57 -7.63
N ARG A 119 2.20 -0.58 -8.89
CA ARG A 119 3.36 0.19 -9.36
C ARG A 119 3.11 1.69 -9.24
N ASP A 120 1.92 2.15 -9.65
CA ASP A 120 1.57 3.57 -9.61
C ASP A 120 1.60 4.10 -8.17
N ILE A 121 1.16 3.30 -7.19
CA ILE A 121 1.32 3.65 -5.77
C ILE A 121 2.80 3.83 -5.41
N ILE A 122 3.66 2.85 -5.74
CA ILE A 122 5.07 2.85 -5.35
C ILE A 122 5.85 3.97 -6.05
N GLN A 123 5.48 4.31 -7.29
CA GLN A 123 6.10 5.38 -8.06
C GLN A 123 5.49 6.76 -7.76
N SER A 124 4.43 6.83 -6.96
CA SER A 124 3.78 8.10 -6.64
C SER A 124 4.70 9.04 -5.85
N PRO A 125 4.58 10.37 -6.05
CA PRO A 125 5.29 11.35 -5.24
C PRO A 125 5.00 11.20 -3.75
N TRP A 126 3.79 10.80 -3.39
CA TRP A 126 3.40 10.54 -2.01
C TRP A 126 4.21 9.40 -1.39
N TYR A 127 4.33 8.27 -2.08
CA TYR A 127 5.07 7.11 -1.59
C TYR A 127 6.57 7.41 -1.53
N ALA A 128 7.11 8.05 -2.56
CA ALA A 128 8.52 8.45 -2.61
C ALA A 128 8.88 9.45 -1.52
N ALA A 129 8.03 10.42 -1.22
CA ALA A 129 8.25 11.40 -0.16
C ALA A 129 8.27 10.79 1.25
N ASN A 130 7.52 9.68 1.45
CA ASN A 130 7.45 9.04 2.76
C ASN A 130 8.51 7.94 2.94
N TRP A 131 8.81 7.15 1.92
CA TRP A 131 9.64 5.94 2.03
C TRP A 131 10.66 5.75 0.92
N GLY A 132 10.85 6.73 0.03
CA GLY A 132 11.83 6.66 -1.06
C GLY A 132 13.29 6.55 -0.60
N ASP A 133 13.56 6.83 0.66
CA ASP A 133 14.85 6.64 1.31
C ASP A 133 15.21 5.16 1.59
N ARG A 134 14.21 4.25 1.57
CA ARG A 134 14.39 2.85 1.97
C ARG A 134 14.74 1.92 0.82
N PHE A 135 14.41 2.28 -0.41
CA PHE A 135 14.71 1.47 -1.59
C PHE A 135 14.75 2.35 -2.85
N SER A 136 15.57 1.96 -3.80
CA SER A 136 15.54 2.52 -5.15
C SER A 136 14.82 1.56 -6.08
N LEU A 137 13.81 2.06 -6.78
CA LEU A 137 13.28 1.33 -7.92
C LEU A 137 14.39 1.33 -8.98
N LYS A 138 15.03 0.19 -9.18
CA LYS A 138 15.77 0.00 -10.44
C LYS A 138 14.73 0.16 -11.54
N ASP A 139 15.11 0.81 -12.64
CA ASP A 139 14.34 0.79 -13.89
C ASP A 139 14.20 -0.66 -14.37
N CYS A 140 13.47 -1.44 -13.62
CA CYS A 140 12.95 -2.69 -14.06
C CYS A 140 11.92 -2.33 -15.11
N LEU A 141 12.38 -2.22 -16.35
CA LEU A 141 11.56 -2.37 -17.50
C LEU A 141 10.62 -3.53 -17.18
N LEU A 142 9.41 -3.20 -16.81
CA LEU A 142 8.36 -4.18 -16.77
C LEU A 142 8.35 -4.75 -18.18
N TYR A 143 8.80 -5.98 -18.26
CA TYR A 143 8.73 -6.76 -19.46
C TYR A 143 7.27 -6.83 -19.91
N THR A 144 6.83 -5.83 -20.63
CA THR A 144 5.86 -5.95 -21.68
C THR A 144 6.63 -6.33 -22.92
N SER A 145 7.39 -7.40 -22.85
CA SER A 145 7.81 -8.10 -24.05
C SER A 145 6.51 -8.67 -24.62
N PRO A 146 6.11 -8.26 -25.85
CA PRO A 146 5.03 -8.95 -26.53
C PRO A 146 5.46 -10.43 -26.59
N SER A 147 4.55 -11.30 -26.18
CA SER A 147 4.75 -12.73 -26.31
C SER A 147 5.13 -13.01 -27.78
N PRO A 148 6.11 -13.90 -28.08
CA PRO A 148 6.44 -14.25 -29.45
C PRO A 148 5.27 -14.77 -30.29
N ARG A 149 4.09 -14.91 -29.72
CA ARG A 149 2.84 -15.35 -30.37
C ARG A 149 2.02 -14.20 -30.96
N ASP A 150 2.39 -12.95 -30.72
CA ASP A 150 1.68 -11.78 -31.24
C ASP A 150 2.26 -11.27 -32.56
N CYS A 151 3.23 -11.99 -33.14
CA CYS A 151 3.80 -11.76 -34.47
C CYS A 151 3.35 -12.87 -35.42
N SER A 152 2.09 -12.85 -35.81
CA SER A 152 1.58 -13.64 -36.94
C SER A 152 0.60 -12.81 -37.73
#